data_c0470a667a301993cdf3a313bfe8644a
#
_entry.id   c0470a667a301993cdf3a313bfe8644a
#
_cell.length_a   1.000
_cell.length_b   1.000
_cell.length_c   1.000
_cell.angle_alpha   90.00
_cell.angle_beta   90.00
_cell.angle_gamma   90.00
#
_symmetry.space_group_name_H-M   'P 1'
#
loop_
_entity.id
_entity.type
_entity.pdbx_description
1 polymer ?
#
loop_
_entity_poly.entity_id
_entity_poly.type
_entity_poly.pdbx_seq_one_letter_code
_entity_poly.pdbx_strand_id
1 'polypeptide(L)'
;MIGDHRRPEIGADAAIDALSDGTYVLDVREPHEWDEGHAPGATSIPLSELNERVGEVPTDRPVLVVCHSGMRSARATDALRGVGVDARNVVGGMLAWRDAGGTVVADDGHPGASVD
;
A
#
# COMPACT_ATOMS: atom_id res chain seq x y z
N MET A 1 9.56 30.78 0.45
CA MET A 1 8.23 30.23 0.66
C MET A 1 8.31 28.84 1.27
N ILE A 2 7.44 28.58 2.18
CA ILE A 2 7.40 27.27 2.81
C ILE A 2 6.61 26.34 1.90
N GLY A 3 7.19 25.23 1.57
CA GLY A 3 6.52 24.23 0.78
C GLY A 3 5.42 23.53 1.57
N ASP A 4 4.63 22.75 0.86
CA ASP A 4 3.64 21.89 1.48
C ASP A 4 4.38 20.74 2.15
N HIS A 5 4.27 20.65 3.47
CA HIS A 5 4.95 19.63 4.25
C HIS A 5 4.09 18.38 4.48
N ARG A 6 2.88 18.37 3.92
CA ARG A 6 2.04 17.20 4.05
C ARG A 6 2.61 16.05 3.24
N ARG A 7 2.48 14.87 3.79
CA ARG A 7 2.88 13.64 3.10
C ARG A 7 2.03 13.46 1.86
N PRO A 8 2.61 13.04 0.73
CA PRO A 8 1.81 12.66 -0.43
C PRO A 8 0.86 11.52 -0.08
N GLU A 9 -0.40 11.72 -0.42
CA GLU A 9 -1.48 10.81 -0.05
C GLU A 9 -2.42 10.58 -1.21
N ILE A 10 -3.12 9.45 -1.17
CA ILE A 10 -4.16 9.13 -2.14
C ILE A 10 -5.33 8.50 -1.38
N GLY A 11 -6.55 8.83 -1.75
CA GLY A 11 -7.72 8.20 -1.17
C GLY A 11 -7.91 6.79 -1.69
N ALA A 12 -8.66 5.97 -0.94
CA ALA A 12 -8.88 4.57 -1.30
C ALA A 12 -9.55 4.42 -2.67
N ASP A 13 -10.55 5.25 -2.99
CA ASP A 13 -11.23 5.20 -4.28
C ASP A 13 -10.24 5.37 -5.42
N ALA A 14 -9.39 6.39 -5.34
CA ALA A 14 -8.41 6.67 -6.37
C ALA A 14 -7.33 5.58 -6.43
N ALA A 15 -6.98 5.00 -5.29
CA ALA A 15 -6.00 3.92 -5.22
C ALA A 15 -6.54 2.65 -5.91
N ILE A 16 -7.82 2.34 -5.71
CA ILE A 16 -8.46 1.20 -6.36
C ILE A 16 -8.44 1.38 -7.87
N ASP A 17 -8.78 2.58 -8.35
CA ASP A 17 -8.75 2.89 -9.78
C ASP A 17 -7.33 2.79 -10.33
N ALA A 18 -6.35 3.30 -9.60
CA ALA A 18 -4.95 3.25 -10.01
C ALA A 18 -4.45 1.82 -10.11
N LEU A 19 -4.85 0.95 -9.19
CA LEU A 19 -4.47 -0.47 -9.25
C LEU A 19 -5.02 -1.11 -10.52
N SER A 20 -6.26 -0.80 -10.89
CA SER A 20 -6.85 -1.30 -12.13
C SER A 20 -6.06 -0.88 -13.36
N ASP A 21 -5.38 0.26 -13.29
CA ASP A 21 -4.53 0.77 -14.36
C ASP A 21 -3.09 0.23 -14.28
N GLY A 22 -2.82 -0.68 -13.36
CA GLY A 22 -1.51 -1.30 -13.23
C GLY A 22 -0.52 -0.58 -12.32
N THR A 23 -0.98 0.39 -11.53
CA THR A 23 -0.11 1.11 -10.59
C THR A 23 0.39 0.15 -9.51
N TYR A 24 1.65 0.31 -9.13
CA TYR A 24 2.29 -0.54 -8.12
C TYR A 24 1.73 -0.26 -6.74
N VAL A 25 1.28 -1.30 -6.05
CA VAL A 25 0.78 -1.20 -4.67
C VAL A 25 1.68 -2.01 -3.76
N LEU A 26 2.22 -1.37 -2.75
CA LEU A 26 3.08 -1.99 -1.75
C LEU A 26 2.33 -2.11 -0.43
N ASP A 27 2.13 -3.35 0.03
CA ASP A 27 1.48 -3.63 1.30
C ASP A 27 2.56 -3.88 2.35
N VAL A 28 2.60 -3.03 3.38
CA VAL A 28 3.65 -3.10 4.41
C VAL A 28 3.14 -3.72 5.71
N ARG A 29 1.99 -4.44 5.64
CA ARG A 29 1.47 -5.15 6.80
C ARG A 29 2.29 -6.40 7.10
N GLU A 30 2.04 -6.99 8.26
CA GLU A 30 2.69 -8.24 8.62
C GLU A 30 2.14 -9.42 7.80
N PRO A 31 2.94 -10.51 7.65
CA PRO A 31 2.50 -11.64 6.83
C PRO A 31 1.14 -12.22 7.20
N HIS A 32 0.79 -12.29 8.49
CA HIS A 32 -0.50 -12.84 8.88
C HIS A 32 -1.66 -11.94 8.43
N GLU A 33 -1.45 -10.64 8.36
CA GLU A 33 -2.47 -9.72 7.86
C GLU A 33 -2.63 -9.88 6.34
N TRP A 34 -1.51 -10.04 5.64
CA TRP A 34 -1.51 -10.30 4.21
C TRP A 34 -2.26 -11.59 3.87
N ASP A 35 -2.00 -12.63 4.65
CA ASP A 35 -2.63 -13.95 4.43
C ASP A 35 -4.15 -13.89 4.58
N GLU A 36 -4.66 -13.00 5.42
CA GLU A 36 -6.09 -12.82 5.61
C GLU A 36 -6.76 -12.15 4.41
N GLY A 37 -5.99 -11.48 3.59
CA GLY A 37 -6.51 -10.84 2.39
C GLY A 37 -5.76 -9.57 2.07
N HIS A 38 -5.56 -9.30 0.78
CA HIS A 38 -4.79 -8.16 0.30
C HIS A 38 -5.33 -7.70 -1.06
N ALA A 39 -4.90 -6.53 -1.50
CA ALA A 39 -5.29 -6.02 -2.82
C ALA A 39 -4.69 -6.91 -3.90
N PRO A 40 -5.47 -7.27 -4.94
CA PRO A 40 -4.95 -8.14 -6.00
C PRO A 40 -3.77 -7.48 -6.72
N GLY A 41 -2.71 -8.24 -6.92
CA GLY A 41 -1.52 -7.74 -7.60
C GLY A 41 -0.59 -6.90 -6.73
N ALA A 42 -0.93 -6.66 -5.47
CA ALA A 42 -0.05 -5.94 -4.56
C ALA A 42 1.19 -6.77 -4.22
N THR A 43 2.26 -6.07 -3.86
CA THR A 43 3.50 -6.70 -3.40
C THR A 43 3.58 -6.56 -1.89
N SER A 44 3.95 -7.62 -1.20
CA SER A 44 4.07 -7.63 0.26
C SER A 44 5.53 -7.47 0.68
N ILE A 45 5.83 -6.40 1.41
CA ILE A 45 7.10 -6.24 2.11
C ILE A 45 6.76 -5.67 3.49
N PRO A 46 6.81 -6.48 4.54
CA PRO A 46 6.48 -5.99 5.88
C PRO A 46 7.36 -4.81 6.27
N LEU A 47 6.79 -3.87 7.01
CA LEU A 47 7.52 -2.67 7.41
C LEU A 47 8.86 -3.01 8.10
N SER A 48 8.88 -4.08 8.89
CA SER A 48 10.10 -4.52 9.58
C SER A 48 11.22 -4.95 8.63
N GLU A 49 10.88 -5.34 7.39
CA GLU A 49 11.85 -5.78 6.39
C GLU A 49 12.14 -4.73 5.33
N LEU A 50 11.37 -3.64 5.35
CA LEU A 50 11.42 -2.68 4.25
C LEU A 50 12.82 -2.08 4.06
N ASN A 51 13.50 -1.80 5.15
CA ASN A 51 14.82 -1.18 5.10
C ASN A 51 15.82 -2.05 4.34
N GLU A 52 15.77 -3.35 4.54
CA GLU A 52 16.66 -4.30 3.87
C GLU A 52 16.22 -4.59 2.44
N ARG A 53 14.94 -4.44 2.16
CA ARG A 53 14.35 -4.81 0.88
C ARG A 53 13.95 -3.63 0.01
N VAL A 54 14.36 -2.44 0.37
CA VAL A 54 13.98 -1.23 -0.35
C VAL A 54 14.40 -1.27 -1.82
N GLY A 55 15.46 -2.00 -2.14
CA GLY A 55 15.89 -2.18 -3.52
C GLY A 55 14.91 -2.92 -4.41
N GLU A 56 13.91 -3.59 -3.82
CA GLU A 56 12.87 -4.27 -4.58
C GLU A 56 11.75 -3.32 -5.00
N VAL A 57 11.73 -2.11 -4.45
CA VAL A 57 10.66 -1.14 -4.73
C VAL A 57 11.06 -0.27 -5.91
N PRO A 58 10.22 -0.15 -6.95
CA PRO A 58 10.59 0.62 -8.13
C PRO A 58 10.75 2.11 -7.82
N THR A 59 11.71 2.74 -8.50
CA THR A 59 11.98 4.18 -8.38
C THR A 59 11.54 4.95 -9.62
N ASP A 60 11.01 4.27 -10.62
CA ASP A 60 10.67 4.86 -11.92
C ASP A 60 9.15 5.03 -12.12
N ARG A 61 8.36 4.80 -11.07
CA ARG A 61 6.90 4.87 -11.15
C ARG A 61 6.30 5.17 -9.79
N PRO A 62 5.05 5.63 -9.75
CA PRO A 62 4.36 5.82 -8.47
C PRO A 62 4.19 4.50 -7.71
N VAL A 63 4.35 4.56 -6.41
CA VAL A 63 4.17 3.43 -5.49
C VAL A 63 3.12 3.82 -4.47
N LEU A 64 2.00 3.11 -4.45
CA LEU A 64 0.95 3.34 -3.47
C LEU A 64 1.20 2.42 -2.28
N VAL A 65 1.35 3.00 -1.09
CA VAL A 65 1.73 2.25 0.10
C VAL A 65 0.51 2.08 1.00
N VAL A 66 0.21 0.83 1.36
CA VAL A 66 -0.99 0.52 2.15
C VAL A 66 -0.63 -0.30 3.38
N CYS A 67 -1.33 -0.06 4.48
CA CYS A 67 -1.32 -0.92 5.66
C CYS A 67 -2.75 -1.09 6.15
N HIS A 68 -2.97 -1.43 7.42
CA HIS A 68 -4.33 -1.67 7.92
C HIS A 68 -5.14 -0.37 7.95
N SER A 69 -4.63 0.65 8.63
CA SER A 69 -5.37 1.91 8.85
C SER A 69 -4.67 3.16 8.31
N GLY A 70 -3.47 3.02 7.76
CA GLY A 70 -2.73 4.13 7.16
C GLY A 70 -1.54 4.65 7.96
N MET A 71 -1.31 4.17 9.17
CA MET A 71 -0.23 4.71 10.02
C MET A 71 1.14 4.10 9.70
N ARG A 72 1.22 2.78 9.57
CA ARG A 72 2.49 2.13 9.20
C ARG A 72 2.89 2.52 7.79
N SER A 73 1.93 2.60 6.88
CA SER A 73 2.18 3.00 5.50
C SER A 73 2.61 4.46 5.39
N ALA A 74 2.14 5.31 6.31
CA ALA A 74 2.59 6.69 6.37
C ALA A 74 4.10 6.75 6.66
N ARG A 75 4.56 5.97 7.61
CA ARG A 75 5.99 5.89 7.94
C ARG A 75 6.79 5.32 6.77
N ALA A 76 6.27 4.28 6.15
CA ALA A 76 6.93 3.67 4.98
C ALA A 76 7.01 4.66 3.83
N THR A 77 5.94 5.43 3.60
CA THR A 77 5.92 6.45 2.56
C THR A 77 7.04 7.46 2.77
N ASP A 78 7.20 7.96 3.99
CA ASP A 78 8.25 8.92 4.30
C ASP A 78 9.64 8.34 4.04
N ALA A 79 9.87 7.12 4.49
CA ALA A 79 11.16 6.45 4.31
C ALA A 79 11.47 6.21 2.83
N LEU A 80 10.49 5.75 2.07
CA LEU A 80 10.65 5.48 0.65
C LEU A 80 10.93 6.75 -0.15
N ARG A 81 10.21 7.82 0.18
CA ARG A 81 10.47 9.10 -0.48
C ARG A 81 11.88 9.61 -0.18
N GLY A 82 12.39 9.33 1.00
CA GLY A 82 13.75 9.69 1.37
C GLY A 82 14.82 9.01 0.54
N VAL A 83 14.50 7.91 -0.11
CA VAL A 83 15.44 7.18 -0.97
C VAL A 83 15.05 7.22 -2.45
N GLY A 84 14.20 8.16 -2.83
CA GLY A 84 13.91 8.42 -4.24
C GLY A 84 12.71 7.70 -4.84
N VAL A 85 11.89 7.05 -4.02
CA VAL A 85 10.67 6.40 -4.48
C VAL A 85 9.53 7.42 -4.49
N ASP A 86 8.73 7.44 -5.55
CA ASP A 86 7.53 8.28 -5.62
C ASP A 86 6.41 7.56 -4.85
N ALA A 87 6.54 7.53 -3.53
CA ALA A 87 5.61 6.82 -2.66
C ALA A 87 4.47 7.74 -2.21
N ARG A 88 3.28 7.18 -2.12
CA ARG A 88 2.07 7.89 -1.67
C ARG A 88 1.31 6.99 -0.72
N ASN A 89 0.90 7.55 0.42
CA ASN A 89 0.17 6.80 1.43
C ASN A 89 -1.30 6.65 1.03
N VAL A 90 -1.82 5.42 1.07
CA VAL A 90 -3.25 5.20 0.90
C VAL A 90 -3.95 5.53 2.21
N VAL A 91 -4.69 6.62 2.23
CA VAL A 91 -5.34 7.11 3.45
C VAL A 91 -6.37 6.08 3.94
N GLY A 92 -6.28 5.74 5.22
CA GLY A 92 -7.19 4.76 5.82
C GLY A 92 -6.85 3.31 5.54
N GLY A 93 -5.84 3.04 4.73
CA GLY A 93 -5.33 1.69 4.48
C GLY A 93 -6.36 0.71 3.94
N MET A 94 -6.18 -0.56 4.30
CA MET A 94 -7.10 -1.62 3.85
C MET A 94 -8.50 -1.47 4.42
N LEU A 95 -8.66 -0.82 5.56
CA LEU A 95 -10.00 -0.52 6.08
C LEU A 95 -10.77 0.36 5.09
N ALA A 96 -10.15 1.45 4.66
CA ALA A 96 -10.78 2.34 3.68
C ALA A 96 -10.93 1.68 2.32
N TRP A 97 -9.96 0.84 1.94
CA TRP A 97 -10.01 0.07 0.70
C TRP A 97 -11.26 -0.80 0.63
N ARG A 98 -11.50 -1.58 1.69
CA ARG A 98 -12.68 -2.45 1.77
C ARG A 98 -13.97 -1.65 1.83
N ASP A 99 -13.97 -0.56 2.58
CA ASP A 99 -15.12 0.31 2.73
C ASP A 99 -15.52 0.95 1.40
N ALA A 100 -14.53 1.23 0.55
CA ALA A 100 -14.73 1.77 -0.79
C ALA A 100 -15.10 0.69 -1.83
N GLY A 101 -15.21 -0.57 -1.41
CA GLY A 101 -15.57 -1.65 -2.30
C GLY A 101 -14.42 -2.27 -3.08
N GLY A 102 -13.18 -2.02 -2.66
CA GLY A 102 -12.01 -2.59 -3.32
C GLY A 102 -11.94 -4.10 -3.16
N THR A 103 -11.49 -4.77 -4.21
CA THR A 103 -11.33 -6.22 -4.21
C THR A 103 -10.24 -6.64 -3.24
N VAL A 104 -10.46 -7.73 -2.53
CA VAL A 104 -9.51 -8.35 -1.61
C VAL A 104 -9.42 -9.83 -1.94
N VAL A 105 -8.20 -10.33 -2.09
CA VAL A 105 -7.96 -11.74 -2.42
C VAL A 105 -6.97 -12.34 -1.43
N ALA A 106 -6.95 -13.68 -1.36
CA ALA A 106 -5.96 -14.41 -0.59
C ALA A 106 -4.93 -15.02 -1.54
N ASP A 107 -3.79 -15.45 -1.00
CA ASP A 107 -2.68 -15.97 -1.81
C ASP A 107 -3.06 -17.20 -2.65
N ASP A 108 -4.03 -17.97 -2.21
CA ASP A 108 -4.47 -19.16 -2.94
C ASP A 108 -5.47 -18.84 -4.06
N GLY A 109 -5.71 -17.55 -4.32
CA GLY A 109 -6.64 -17.11 -5.35
C GLY A 109 -8.09 -17.03 -4.90
N HIS A 110 -8.40 -17.44 -3.69
CA HIS A 110 -9.73 -17.27 -3.13
C HIS A 110 -9.95 -15.84 -2.66
N PRO A 111 -11.18 -15.37 -2.57
CA PRO A 111 -11.45 -14.08 -1.96
C PRO A 111 -10.87 -14.05 -0.54
N GLY A 112 -10.45 -12.88 -0.10
CA GLY A 112 -9.83 -12.72 1.21
C GLY A 112 -10.80 -12.93 2.37
N ALA A 113 -10.30 -12.71 3.59
CA ALA A 113 -11.04 -12.98 4.82
C ALA A 113 -12.40 -12.32 4.88
N SER A 114 -12.60 -11.27 4.12
CA SER A 114 -13.88 -10.59 4.05
C SER A 114 -15.01 -11.47 3.53
N VAL A 115 -14.69 -12.61 2.97
CA VAL A 115 -15.67 -13.53 2.38
C VAL A 115 -16.17 -14.54 3.39
N ASP A 116 -15.46 -14.70 4.44
CA ASP A 116 -15.76 -15.72 5.45
C ASP A 116 -16.95 -15.35 6.31
#